data_7b7805936cf472865d3fd0ac8c71e099
#
_entry.id   7b7805936cf472865d3fd0ac8c71e099
#
_cell.length_a   1.000
_cell.length_b   1.000
_cell.length_c   1.000
_cell.angle_alpha   90.00
_cell.angle_beta   90.00
_cell.angle_gamma   90.00
#
_symmetry.space_group_name_H-M   'P 1'
#
loop_
_entity.id
_entity.type
_entity.pdbx_description
1 polymer ?
#
loop_
_entity_poly.entity_id
_entity_poly.type
_entity_poly.pdbx_seq_one_letter_code
_entity_poly.pdbx_strand_id
1 'polypeptide(L)'
;KITAMLKRLKSVSMLLFLMGASTGAAYAVANPGVTDVKITQQTGTCTGIVKDATGEGVIGASVVVKGTTNGTITGLDGDFSLSNVKEGDIIVISFVGYATQEIKWTGKPLDVLLKDDTQLLGEVVVTALGMKREEKALGYAVTELKSEELYTNTVNPVASLQGKVAGVEISNSDGGIFGSAKIQIRGASTLGSNNQPIYVVDGVILDNSTQGRDMDGEEIDAIDYGNELKNLNPDDFETVSVLKGAAATALYGSRGLNGAVVITTKGGGKFKGFGVDVTQTLGIDYAYKQPSIQTVYGPGARPGRIGYGENGNTWIPTYYTNAKGEPSLIGASTLGWGLPYDSSVMIEDYDGRKVPYSPIKNNMLDMYQLGFNTNTNVSVRGGNEKTSFYSSVSYKKVNATTPNNTFERYAFLVKGSHKISDRVDVAASVSFANSKPRNAARAVGEYFYQGLTPLYDAKYYRDKYLSEQGGIARSGDTYANVPESSKSYWFNIDNMDYNRKETVVRPILEVNVKIADWVRFKGEGNMNYVYIREENKELGTGVAYEGGNYKLAQQTKEQTTFAGTLLLIKQ
;
A
#
# COMPACT_ATOMS: atom_id res chain seq x y z
N LYS A 1 10.77 -4.38 28.31
CA LYS A 1 9.69 -4.64 27.31
C LYS A 1 10.21 -5.32 26.05
N ILE A 2 11.33 -4.93 25.48
CA ILE A 2 11.96 -5.53 24.29
C ILE A 2 12.30 -7.01 24.51
N THR A 3 12.79 -7.37 25.70
CA THR A 3 13.14 -8.77 26.03
C THR A 3 11.91 -9.68 26.12
N ALA A 4 10.76 -9.16 26.52
CA ALA A 4 9.50 -9.90 26.57
C ALA A 4 8.89 -10.07 25.16
N MET A 5 9.11 -9.10 24.27
CA MET A 5 8.67 -9.14 22.88
C MET A 5 9.52 -10.12 22.05
N LEU A 6 10.83 -10.15 22.26
CA LEU A 6 11.74 -11.12 21.65
C LEU A 6 11.46 -12.58 22.10
N LYS A 7 11.05 -12.78 23.35
CA LYS A 7 10.60 -14.11 23.82
C LYS A 7 9.32 -14.58 23.12
N ARG A 8 8.36 -13.67 22.87
CA ARG A 8 7.14 -13.99 22.13
C ARG A 8 7.40 -14.24 20.64
N LEU A 9 8.35 -13.52 20.04
CA LEU A 9 8.76 -13.74 18.65
C LEU A 9 9.43 -15.12 18.46
N LYS A 10 10.26 -15.55 19.41
CA LYS A 10 10.87 -16.90 19.40
C LYS A 10 9.82 -18.01 19.53
N SER A 11 8.75 -17.79 20.30
CA SER A 11 7.67 -18.78 20.45
C SER A 11 6.82 -18.90 19.18
N VAL A 12 6.59 -17.81 18.45
CA VAL A 12 5.83 -17.82 17.18
C VAL A 12 6.66 -18.45 16.05
N SER A 13 7.96 -18.14 15.97
CA SER A 13 8.84 -18.76 14.97
C SER A 13 9.04 -20.27 15.21
N MET A 14 9.06 -20.70 16.48
CA MET A 14 9.16 -22.12 16.85
C MET A 14 7.85 -22.88 16.54
N LEU A 15 6.68 -22.23 16.65
CA LEU A 15 5.39 -22.83 16.26
C LEU A 15 5.27 -22.99 14.73
N LEU A 16 5.74 -22.02 13.97
CA LEU A 16 5.77 -22.07 12.49
C LEU A 16 6.78 -23.14 11.99
N PHE A 17 7.91 -23.32 12.67
CA PHE A 17 8.87 -24.36 12.33
C PHE A 17 8.37 -25.77 12.66
N LEU A 18 7.59 -25.92 13.74
CA LEU A 18 6.95 -27.20 14.11
C LEU A 18 5.79 -27.58 13.18
N MET A 19 5.04 -26.60 12.63
CA MET A 19 4.02 -26.89 11.62
C MET A 19 4.62 -27.24 10.25
N GLY A 20 5.78 -26.71 9.88
CA GLY A 20 6.50 -27.07 8.65
C GLY A 20 7.18 -28.44 8.69
N ALA A 21 7.56 -28.92 9.89
CA ALA A 21 8.25 -30.19 10.06
C ALA A 21 7.31 -31.42 10.15
N SER A 22 6.01 -31.18 10.45
CA SER A 22 5.04 -32.30 10.59
C SER A 22 4.46 -32.79 9.26
N THR A 23 4.61 -32.06 8.15
CA THR A 23 4.14 -32.50 6.82
C THR A 23 5.21 -33.26 6.02
N GLY A 24 6.47 -33.20 6.42
CA GLY A 24 7.58 -33.92 5.75
C GLY A 24 7.84 -35.35 6.23
N ALA A 25 7.30 -35.72 7.39
CA ALA A 25 7.62 -37.01 8.01
C ALA A 25 6.60 -38.15 7.71
N ALA A 26 5.51 -37.87 6.98
CA ALA A 26 4.45 -38.84 6.74
C ALA A 26 4.63 -39.68 5.46
N TYR A 27 5.70 -39.49 4.67
CA TYR A 27 5.90 -40.22 3.41
C TYR A 27 7.07 -41.25 3.43
N ALA A 28 7.64 -41.55 4.57
CA ALA A 28 8.84 -42.39 4.64
C ALA A 28 8.66 -43.76 5.34
N VAL A 29 7.44 -44.28 5.43
CA VAL A 29 7.26 -45.66 5.91
C VAL A 29 6.12 -46.35 5.16
N ALA A 30 6.42 -47.07 4.11
CA ALA A 30 5.83 -48.33 3.67
C ALA A 30 6.21 -48.65 2.22
N ASN A 31 7.27 -49.40 2.02
CA ASN A 31 7.23 -50.54 1.11
C ASN A 31 8.49 -51.41 1.29
N PRO A 32 8.37 -52.62 1.82
CA PRO A 32 9.39 -53.65 1.66
C PRO A 32 9.04 -54.53 0.46
N GLY A 33 9.93 -54.52 -0.53
CA GLY A 33 10.01 -55.61 -1.46
C GLY A 33 9.48 -55.39 -2.86
N VAL A 34 10.32 -54.84 -3.72
CA VAL A 34 10.37 -55.21 -5.14
C VAL A 34 11.83 -55.38 -5.52
N THR A 35 12.18 -56.59 -5.91
CA THR A 35 13.46 -57.01 -6.45
C THR A 35 13.90 -56.15 -7.62
N ASP A 36 15.15 -55.68 -7.56
CA ASP A 36 15.88 -55.00 -8.63
C ASP A 36 15.85 -55.79 -9.94
N VAL A 37 15.06 -55.30 -10.88
CA VAL A 37 15.33 -55.54 -12.29
C VAL A 37 16.11 -54.32 -12.79
N LYS A 38 17.43 -54.42 -12.82
CA LYS A 38 18.28 -53.46 -13.54
C LYS A 38 18.00 -53.59 -15.03
N ILE A 39 17.06 -52.80 -15.52
CA ILE A 39 17.01 -52.44 -16.94
C ILE A 39 18.05 -51.31 -17.13
N THR A 40 19.20 -51.67 -17.66
CA THR A 40 20.21 -50.68 -18.11
C THR A 40 19.66 -50.00 -19.33
N GLN A 41 18.87 -48.96 -19.17
CA GLN A 41 18.53 -48.05 -20.28
C GLN A 41 19.79 -47.27 -20.64
N GLN A 42 20.30 -47.48 -21.84
CA GLN A 42 21.41 -46.73 -22.40
C GLN A 42 21.00 -45.25 -22.47
N THR A 43 21.63 -44.41 -21.65
CA THR A 43 21.53 -42.96 -21.79
C THR A 43 22.39 -42.51 -22.97
N GLY A 44 21.79 -41.84 -23.92
CA GLY A 44 22.47 -41.28 -25.08
C GLY A 44 22.75 -39.77 -24.94
N THR A 45 23.43 -39.22 -25.91
CA THR A 45 23.60 -37.77 -26.07
C THR A 45 22.64 -37.32 -27.16
N CYS A 46 21.69 -36.46 -26.80
CA CYS A 46 20.79 -35.79 -27.74
C CYS A 46 21.52 -34.61 -28.35
N THR A 47 21.74 -34.63 -29.66
CA THR A 47 22.31 -33.52 -30.41
C THR A 47 21.31 -32.96 -31.40
N GLY A 48 21.48 -31.73 -31.82
CA GLY A 48 20.59 -31.13 -32.81
C GLY A 48 20.96 -29.69 -33.15
N ILE A 49 20.16 -29.11 -34.03
CA ILE A 49 20.28 -27.71 -34.47
C ILE A 49 18.89 -27.06 -34.30
N VAL A 50 18.87 -25.87 -33.70
CA VAL A 50 17.67 -25.04 -33.58
C VAL A 50 17.77 -23.87 -34.53
N LYS A 51 16.82 -23.74 -35.45
CA LYS A 51 16.76 -22.69 -36.47
C LYS A 51 15.48 -21.86 -36.31
N ASP A 52 15.52 -20.65 -36.80
CA ASP A 52 14.35 -19.79 -36.95
C ASP A 52 13.61 -20.01 -38.28
N ALA A 53 12.52 -19.28 -38.52
CA ALA A 53 11.73 -19.36 -39.75
C ALA A 53 12.51 -18.92 -41.01
N THR A 54 13.64 -18.20 -40.86
CA THR A 54 14.53 -17.78 -41.96
C THR A 54 15.61 -18.82 -42.25
N GLY A 55 15.78 -19.82 -41.40
CA GLY A 55 16.80 -20.86 -41.48
C GLY A 55 18.11 -20.52 -40.79
N GLU A 56 18.19 -19.38 -40.07
CA GLU A 56 19.34 -19.00 -39.25
C GLU A 56 19.33 -19.76 -37.92
N GLY A 57 20.53 -20.10 -37.40
CA GLY A 57 20.69 -20.76 -36.11
C GLY A 57 20.29 -19.86 -34.96
N VAL A 58 19.41 -20.33 -34.04
CA VAL A 58 18.99 -19.57 -32.87
C VAL A 58 19.99 -19.75 -31.73
N ILE A 59 20.73 -18.69 -31.42
CA ILE A 59 21.78 -18.67 -30.40
C ILE A 59 21.15 -18.53 -29.00
N GLY A 60 21.58 -19.37 -28.03
CA GLY A 60 21.16 -19.24 -26.64
C GLY A 60 19.75 -19.78 -26.34
N ALA A 61 19.13 -20.53 -27.24
CA ALA A 61 17.88 -21.21 -26.96
C ALA A 61 18.09 -22.27 -25.87
N SER A 62 17.16 -22.31 -24.89
CA SER A 62 17.18 -23.30 -23.82
C SER A 62 16.65 -24.64 -24.31
N VAL A 63 17.40 -25.70 -24.07
CA VAL A 63 17.08 -27.09 -24.42
C VAL A 63 17.13 -27.95 -23.14
N VAL A 64 15.98 -28.44 -22.67
CA VAL A 64 15.84 -29.10 -21.35
C VAL A 64 15.03 -30.37 -21.49
N VAL A 65 15.41 -31.43 -20.75
CA VAL A 65 14.57 -32.63 -20.61
C VAL A 65 13.39 -32.31 -19.69
N LYS A 66 12.17 -32.47 -20.17
CA LYS A 66 10.93 -32.14 -19.46
C LYS A 66 10.86 -32.77 -18.07
N GLY A 67 10.63 -31.94 -17.05
CA GLY A 67 10.52 -32.39 -15.66
C GLY A 67 11.84 -32.68 -14.95
N THR A 68 12.98 -32.31 -15.55
CA THR A 68 14.32 -32.48 -14.95
C THR A 68 15.09 -31.16 -14.97
N THR A 69 16.24 -31.15 -14.27
CA THR A 69 17.22 -30.04 -14.35
C THR A 69 18.30 -30.27 -15.42
N ASN A 70 18.19 -31.35 -16.21
CA ASN A 70 19.14 -31.66 -17.26
C ASN A 70 18.84 -30.78 -18.48
N GLY A 71 19.72 -29.84 -18.79
CA GLY A 71 19.54 -28.88 -19.88
C GLY A 71 20.85 -28.27 -20.37
N THR A 72 20.79 -27.68 -21.57
CA THR A 72 21.87 -26.97 -22.23
C THR A 72 21.30 -25.75 -22.96
N ILE A 73 22.18 -24.94 -23.55
CA ILE A 73 21.82 -23.84 -24.45
C ILE A 73 22.42 -24.05 -25.81
N THR A 74 21.80 -23.52 -26.86
CA THR A 74 22.34 -23.61 -28.25
C THR A 74 23.55 -22.70 -28.44
N GLY A 75 24.51 -23.15 -29.25
CA GLY A 75 25.70 -22.42 -29.65
C GLY A 75 25.47 -21.38 -30.75
N LEU A 76 26.56 -20.85 -31.33
CA LEU A 76 26.53 -19.77 -32.33
C LEU A 76 25.79 -20.15 -33.63
N ASP A 77 25.85 -21.41 -34.02
CA ASP A 77 25.18 -21.94 -35.19
C ASP A 77 23.84 -22.59 -34.89
N GLY A 78 23.32 -22.37 -33.67
CA GLY A 78 22.08 -22.98 -33.17
C GLY A 78 22.23 -24.45 -32.76
N ASP A 79 23.45 -24.99 -32.77
CA ASP A 79 23.77 -26.36 -32.39
C ASP A 79 23.67 -26.60 -30.87
N PHE A 80 23.29 -27.82 -30.45
CA PHE A 80 23.31 -28.20 -29.07
C PHE A 80 23.70 -29.67 -28.86
N SER A 81 24.19 -29.96 -27.68
CA SER A 81 24.50 -31.30 -27.20
C SER A 81 24.07 -31.46 -25.76
N LEU A 82 23.14 -32.39 -25.52
CA LEU A 82 22.56 -32.68 -24.21
C LEU A 82 22.82 -34.14 -23.85
N SER A 83 23.69 -34.39 -22.88
CA SER A 83 24.03 -35.72 -22.39
C SER A 83 23.01 -36.26 -21.40
N ASN A 84 23.06 -37.56 -21.14
CA ASN A 84 22.18 -38.27 -20.21
C ASN A 84 20.69 -38.17 -20.56
N VAL A 85 20.34 -38.28 -21.84
CA VAL A 85 18.96 -38.32 -22.33
C VAL A 85 18.61 -39.77 -22.66
N LYS A 86 17.39 -40.17 -22.32
CA LYS A 86 16.87 -41.52 -22.65
C LYS A 86 15.99 -41.46 -23.89
N GLU A 87 16.04 -42.47 -24.71
CA GLU A 87 15.12 -42.59 -25.84
C GLU A 87 13.66 -42.61 -25.29
N GLY A 88 12.86 -41.68 -25.83
CA GLY A 88 11.49 -41.47 -25.34
C GLY A 88 11.30 -40.24 -24.45
N ASP A 89 12.38 -39.61 -23.98
CA ASP A 89 12.29 -38.36 -23.23
C ASP A 89 11.75 -37.22 -24.09
N ILE A 90 11.02 -36.32 -23.46
CA ILE A 90 10.51 -35.10 -24.13
C ILE A 90 11.52 -33.99 -23.93
N ILE A 91 12.05 -33.46 -25.03
CA ILE A 91 12.94 -32.31 -25.04
C ILE A 91 12.09 -31.05 -25.23
N VAL A 92 12.21 -30.11 -24.30
CA VAL A 92 11.56 -28.81 -24.34
C VAL A 92 12.58 -27.79 -24.85
N ILE A 93 12.25 -27.11 -25.94
CA ILE A 93 13.09 -26.09 -26.55
C ILE A 93 12.34 -24.77 -26.50
N SER A 94 12.96 -23.75 -25.90
CA SER A 94 12.35 -22.42 -25.73
C SER A 94 13.37 -21.31 -25.94
N PHE A 95 12.90 -20.22 -26.55
CA PHE A 95 13.67 -19.00 -26.73
C PHE A 95 12.74 -17.78 -26.72
N VAL A 96 13.23 -16.64 -26.28
CA VAL A 96 12.44 -15.41 -26.20
C VAL A 96 11.98 -14.98 -27.59
N GLY A 97 10.67 -14.80 -27.78
CA GLY A 97 10.08 -14.44 -29.07
C GLY A 97 9.64 -15.63 -29.95
N TYR A 98 9.84 -16.85 -29.48
CA TYR A 98 9.46 -18.06 -30.21
C TYR A 98 8.54 -18.98 -29.41
N ALA A 99 7.64 -19.67 -30.08
CA ALA A 99 6.76 -20.66 -29.47
C ALA A 99 7.56 -21.85 -28.93
N THR A 100 7.39 -22.18 -27.64
CA THR A 100 8.04 -23.33 -27.02
C THR A 100 7.62 -24.63 -27.72
N GLN A 101 8.59 -25.46 -28.09
CA GLN A 101 8.35 -26.77 -28.72
C GLN A 101 8.70 -27.90 -27.76
N GLU A 102 7.87 -28.95 -27.76
CA GLU A 102 8.10 -30.21 -27.06
C GLU A 102 8.27 -31.33 -28.07
N ILE A 103 9.45 -31.95 -28.09
CA ILE A 103 9.79 -32.99 -29.08
C ILE A 103 10.20 -34.25 -28.35
N LYS A 104 9.57 -35.37 -28.65
CA LYS A 104 9.97 -36.68 -28.14
C LYS A 104 11.25 -37.15 -28.84
N TRP A 105 12.32 -37.35 -28.10
CA TRP A 105 13.58 -37.83 -28.63
C TRP A 105 13.53 -39.31 -29.01
N THR A 106 13.98 -39.64 -30.22
CA THR A 106 13.96 -40.97 -30.78
C THR A 106 15.37 -41.54 -31.05
N GLY A 107 16.39 -41.01 -30.33
CA GLY A 107 17.79 -41.47 -30.50
C GLY A 107 18.51 -40.82 -31.69
N LYS A 108 17.84 -39.97 -32.50
CA LYS A 108 18.41 -39.29 -33.65
C LYS A 108 18.68 -37.81 -33.37
N PRO A 109 19.62 -37.18 -34.10
CA PRO A 109 19.79 -35.72 -34.02
C PRO A 109 18.49 -34.99 -34.36
N LEU A 110 18.22 -33.88 -33.64
CA LEU A 110 17.04 -33.05 -33.83
C LEU A 110 17.34 -31.88 -34.73
N ASP A 111 16.51 -31.65 -35.75
CA ASP A 111 16.49 -30.42 -36.56
C ASP A 111 15.18 -29.69 -36.19
N VAL A 112 15.30 -28.60 -35.47
CA VAL A 112 14.16 -27.92 -34.83
C VAL A 112 13.99 -26.55 -35.45
N LEU A 113 12.86 -26.33 -36.09
CA LEU A 113 12.46 -25.02 -36.61
C LEU A 113 11.54 -24.35 -35.59
N LEU A 114 12.05 -23.34 -34.89
CA LEU A 114 11.22 -22.51 -34.00
C LEU A 114 10.34 -21.61 -34.86
N LYS A 115 9.07 -21.61 -34.55
CA LYS A 115 8.10 -20.68 -35.13
C LYS A 115 8.06 -19.44 -34.27
N ASP A 116 8.03 -18.27 -34.89
CA ASP A 116 7.79 -17.04 -34.17
C ASP A 116 6.55 -17.21 -33.30
N ASP A 117 6.64 -16.85 -32.02
CA ASP A 117 5.48 -16.73 -31.18
C ASP A 117 4.68 -15.52 -31.65
N THR A 118 3.94 -15.74 -32.75
CA THR A 118 2.97 -14.75 -33.27
C THR A 118 1.73 -14.62 -32.39
N GLN A 119 1.64 -15.35 -31.31
CA GLN A 119 0.95 -14.86 -30.12
C GLN A 119 1.85 -13.81 -29.42
N LEU A 120 2.17 -12.72 -30.12
CA LEU A 120 2.06 -11.43 -29.51
C LEU A 120 0.67 -11.46 -28.89
N LEU A 121 0.56 -11.80 -27.63
CA LEU A 121 -0.54 -11.39 -26.78
C LEU A 121 -0.61 -9.89 -27.00
N GLY A 122 -1.42 -9.46 -27.97
CA GLY A 122 -1.74 -8.05 -28.09
C GLY A 122 -2.18 -7.69 -26.70
N GLU A 123 -1.43 -6.83 -26.04
CA GLU A 123 -1.66 -6.44 -24.65
C GLU A 123 -3.10 -5.99 -24.58
N VAL A 124 -3.97 -6.87 -24.04
CA VAL A 124 -5.41 -6.66 -24.02
C VAL A 124 -5.71 -5.86 -22.80
N VAL A 125 -5.85 -4.57 -22.98
CA VAL A 125 -6.19 -3.63 -21.91
C VAL A 125 -7.68 -3.71 -21.62
N VAL A 126 -8.03 -3.78 -20.35
CA VAL A 126 -9.42 -3.63 -19.93
C VAL A 126 -9.79 -2.15 -20.05
N THR A 127 -10.59 -1.81 -21.03
CA THR A 127 -11.13 -0.46 -21.18
C THR A 127 -12.32 -0.26 -20.23
N ALA A 128 -12.76 0.97 -20.09
CA ALA A 128 -13.99 1.29 -19.37
C ALA A 128 -15.16 0.42 -19.83
N LEU A 129 -16.08 0.18 -18.94
CA LEU A 129 -17.23 -0.72 -19.11
C LEU A 129 -16.83 -2.21 -19.21
N GLY A 130 -15.61 -2.60 -18.76
CA GLY A 130 -15.16 -3.99 -18.74
C GLY A 130 -14.93 -4.60 -20.12
N MET A 131 -14.84 -3.79 -21.18
CA MET A 131 -14.55 -4.28 -22.53
C MET A 131 -13.05 -4.51 -22.68
N LYS A 132 -12.66 -5.70 -23.11
CA LYS A 132 -11.28 -6.03 -23.45
C LYS A 132 -10.99 -5.59 -24.88
N ARG A 133 -10.02 -4.71 -25.08
CA ARG A 133 -9.53 -4.29 -26.40
C ARG A 133 -8.01 -4.40 -26.45
N GLU A 134 -7.48 -4.66 -27.62
CA GLU A 134 -6.04 -4.58 -27.82
C GLU A 134 -5.57 -3.13 -27.63
N GLU A 135 -4.46 -2.93 -26.92
CA GLU A 135 -3.90 -1.60 -26.64
C GLU A 135 -3.69 -0.80 -27.95
N LYS A 136 -3.23 -1.48 -29.00
CA LYS A 136 -3.05 -0.92 -30.35
C LYS A 136 -4.35 -0.40 -31.00
N ALA A 137 -5.50 -0.90 -30.56
CA ALA A 137 -6.80 -0.48 -31.05
C ALA A 137 -7.38 0.71 -30.28
N LEU A 138 -6.68 1.17 -29.24
CA LEU A 138 -7.07 2.34 -28.46
C LEU A 138 -6.48 3.59 -29.10
N GLY A 139 -7.32 4.51 -29.52
CA GLY A 139 -6.91 5.83 -30.05
C GLY A 139 -6.35 6.77 -28.99
N TYR A 140 -5.97 6.29 -27.80
CA TYR A 140 -5.47 7.08 -26.66
C TYR A 140 -4.46 6.27 -25.83
N ALA A 141 -3.53 6.99 -25.19
CA ALA A 141 -2.51 6.37 -24.34
C ALA A 141 -3.12 5.89 -22.99
N VAL A 142 -2.99 4.61 -22.72
CA VAL A 142 -3.29 3.96 -21.44
C VAL A 142 -1.98 3.49 -20.84
N THR A 143 -1.83 3.62 -19.52
CA THR A 143 -0.76 2.94 -18.79
C THR A 143 -1.42 1.88 -17.92
N GLU A 144 -1.09 0.63 -18.15
CA GLU A 144 -1.55 -0.50 -17.36
C GLU A 144 -0.43 -1.03 -16.49
N LEU A 145 -0.71 -1.28 -15.23
CA LEU A 145 0.19 -1.94 -14.28
C LEU A 145 -0.46 -3.25 -13.84
N LYS A 146 0.31 -4.31 -13.84
CA LYS A 146 -0.09 -5.62 -13.35
C LYS A 146 0.07 -5.71 -11.84
N SER A 147 -0.61 -6.64 -11.21
CA SER A 147 -0.59 -6.81 -9.75
C SER A 147 0.82 -7.02 -9.18
N GLU A 148 1.71 -7.68 -9.94
CA GLU A 148 3.10 -7.94 -9.54
C GLU A 148 3.94 -6.67 -9.44
N GLU A 149 3.53 -5.62 -10.15
CA GLU A 149 4.20 -4.31 -10.14
C GLU A 149 3.71 -3.41 -9.00
N LEU A 150 2.65 -3.81 -8.28
CA LEU A 150 2.06 -3.02 -7.21
C LEU A 150 2.63 -3.43 -5.84
N TYR A 151 2.86 -2.45 -4.97
CA TYR A 151 3.19 -2.74 -3.58
C TYR A 151 1.91 -3.03 -2.79
N THR A 152 1.79 -4.24 -2.28
CA THR A 152 0.62 -4.68 -1.50
C THR A 152 0.66 -4.24 -0.03
N ASN A 153 1.79 -3.70 0.41
CA ASN A 153 2.00 -3.35 1.82
C ASN A 153 1.41 -2.01 2.24
N THR A 154 1.01 -1.16 1.32
CA THR A 154 0.38 0.13 1.62
C THR A 154 -1.08 -0.03 2.08
N VAL A 155 -1.58 0.87 2.92
CA VAL A 155 -3.01 0.91 3.27
C VAL A 155 -3.81 1.48 2.11
N ASN A 156 -3.31 2.57 1.49
CA ASN A 156 -3.89 3.15 0.30
C ASN A 156 -3.20 2.55 -0.94
N PRO A 157 -3.89 1.68 -1.73
CA PRO A 157 -3.28 1.01 -2.87
C PRO A 157 -2.80 1.95 -3.96
N VAL A 158 -3.37 3.13 -4.06
CA VAL A 158 -3.01 4.12 -5.08
C VAL A 158 -1.62 4.72 -4.83
N ALA A 159 -1.16 4.76 -3.59
CA ALA A 159 0.21 5.17 -3.28
C ALA A 159 1.26 4.28 -3.98
N SER A 160 0.91 3.06 -4.33
CA SER A 160 1.79 2.14 -5.07
C SER A 160 2.04 2.54 -6.53
N LEU A 161 1.26 3.46 -7.09
CA LEU A 161 1.43 3.98 -8.46
C LEU A 161 2.52 5.06 -8.53
N GLN A 162 3.00 5.57 -7.40
CA GLN A 162 4.00 6.63 -7.35
C GLN A 162 5.29 6.22 -8.07
N GLY A 163 5.72 7.05 -9.02
CA GLY A 163 6.91 6.81 -9.84
C GLY A 163 6.77 5.75 -10.93
N LYS A 164 5.60 5.08 -11.06
CA LYS A 164 5.38 4.01 -12.05
C LYS A 164 4.59 4.46 -13.26
N VAL A 165 3.82 5.53 -13.15
CA VAL A 165 2.99 6.04 -14.25
C VAL A 165 3.44 7.43 -14.66
N ALA A 166 3.89 7.57 -15.89
CA ALA A 166 4.33 8.86 -16.42
C ALA A 166 3.20 9.90 -16.42
N GLY A 167 3.50 11.11 -15.91
CA GLY A 167 2.54 12.21 -15.81
C GLY A 167 1.51 12.05 -14.69
N VAL A 168 1.75 11.17 -13.73
CA VAL A 168 0.96 11.03 -12.50
C VAL A 168 1.81 11.49 -11.32
N GLU A 169 1.31 12.47 -10.60
CA GLU A 169 1.87 12.97 -9.35
C GLU A 169 1.00 12.51 -8.18
N ILE A 170 1.62 11.97 -7.15
CA ILE A 170 0.93 11.48 -5.95
C ILE A 170 1.53 12.17 -4.74
N SER A 171 0.70 12.88 -3.99
CA SER A 171 1.04 13.48 -2.70
C SER A 171 0.20 12.82 -1.61
N ASN A 172 0.86 12.30 -0.59
CA ASN A 172 0.17 11.76 0.57
C ASN A 172 -0.14 12.90 1.55
N SER A 173 -1.27 12.81 2.22
CA SER A 173 -1.58 13.69 3.35
C SER A 173 -0.74 13.30 4.58
N ASP A 174 -0.68 14.18 5.56
CA ASP A 174 -0.07 13.93 6.85
C ASP A 174 -1.00 13.19 7.85
N GLY A 175 -2.17 12.75 7.41
CA GLY A 175 -3.11 11.91 8.19
C GLY A 175 -2.56 10.53 8.58
N GLY A 176 -1.30 10.24 8.27
CA GLY A 176 -0.62 9.01 8.62
C GLY A 176 -0.82 7.89 7.61
N ILE A 177 -0.74 6.65 8.09
CA ILE A 177 -0.71 5.45 7.25
C ILE A 177 -1.97 5.19 6.41
N PHE A 178 -3.11 5.71 6.82
CA PHE A 178 -4.38 5.56 6.11
C PHE A 178 -4.90 6.88 5.55
N GLY A 179 -4.13 7.97 5.70
CA GLY A 179 -4.46 9.27 5.17
C GLY A 179 -4.77 9.26 3.67
N SER A 180 -5.49 10.25 3.20
CA SER A 180 -5.82 10.38 1.79
C SER A 180 -4.57 10.64 0.96
N ALA A 181 -4.59 10.18 -0.28
CA ALA A 181 -3.58 10.52 -1.27
C ALA A 181 -4.22 11.37 -2.37
N LYS A 182 -3.63 12.51 -2.63
CA LYS A 182 -4.02 13.36 -3.76
C LYS A 182 -3.28 12.88 -5.01
N ILE A 183 -4.03 12.55 -6.04
CA ILE A 183 -3.49 12.20 -7.35
C ILE A 183 -3.80 13.32 -8.32
N GLN A 184 -2.81 13.70 -9.10
CA GLN A 184 -2.95 14.60 -10.23
C GLN A 184 -2.42 13.93 -11.50
N ILE A 185 -3.23 13.93 -12.55
CA ILE A 185 -2.87 13.39 -13.86
C ILE A 185 -2.64 14.57 -14.79
N ARG A 186 -1.39 14.79 -15.24
CA ARG A 186 -0.97 15.93 -16.09
C ARG A 186 -1.15 17.29 -15.44
N GLY A 187 -1.09 17.37 -14.11
CA GLY A 187 -1.22 18.61 -13.34
C GLY A 187 -2.66 19.05 -13.06
N ALA A 188 -2.82 20.24 -12.49
CA ALA A 188 -4.12 20.81 -12.17
C ALA A 188 -4.82 21.30 -13.43
N SER A 189 -6.05 20.88 -13.68
CA SER A 189 -6.87 21.26 -14.83
C SER A 189 -7.86 22.39 -14.52
N THR A 190 -8.12 22.66 -13.24
CA THR A 190 -9.06 23.68 -12.76
C THR A 190 -8.43 24.55 -11.67
N LEU A 191 -8.82 25.86 -11.62
CA LEU A 191 -8.29 26.81 -10.63
C LEU A 191 -8.87 26.67 -9.23
N GLY A 192 -9.99 25.96 -9.08
CA GLY A 192 -10.66 25.96 -7.77
C GLY A 192 -11.44 24.71 -7.55
N SER A 193 -11.11 23.60 -7.37
CA SER A 193 -11.84 22.45 -6.90
C SER A 193 -11.04 21.15 -7.03
N ASN A 194 -11.69 20.06 -6.81
CA ASN A 194 -11.10 18.74 -6.85
C ASN A 194 -10.49 18.42 -8.22
N ASN A 195 -9.15 18.45 -8.33
CA ASN A 195 -8.40 18.06 -9.53
C ASN A 195 -8.02 16.58 -9.53
N GLN A 196 -8.66 15.76 -8.69
CA GLN A 196 -8.37 14.33 -8.59
C GLN A 196 -9.13 13.53 -9.64
N PRO A 197 -8.54 12.43 -10.17
CA PRO A 197 -9.23 11.52 -11.05
C PRO A 197 -10.33 10.76 -10.30
N ILE A 198 -11.28 10.19 -11.03
CA ILE A 198 -12.20 9.21 -10.45
C ILE A 198 -11.53 7.85 -10.31
N TYR A 199 -11.99 7.08 -9.34
CA TYR A 199 -11.59 5.69 -9.14
C TYR A 199 -12.73 4.77 -9.53
N VAL A 200 -12.43 3.77 -10.33
CA VAL A 200 -13.41 2.80 -10.80
C VAL A 200 -12.90 1.40 -10.49
N VAL A 201 -13.65 0.62 -9.74
CA VAL A 201 -13.31 -0.77 -9.40
C VAL A 201 -14.36 -1.70 -9.96
N ASP A 202 -13.98 -2.55 -10.90
CA ASP A 202 -14.89 -3.46 -11.62
C ASP A 202 -16.19 -2.76 -12.12
N GLY A 203 -16.06 -1.51 -12.62
CA GLY A 203 -17.20 -0.70 -13.10
C GLY A 203 -17.85 0.20 -12.05
N VAL A 204 -17.62 -0.02 -10.75
CA VAL A 204 -18.15 0.80 -9.67
C VAL A 204 -17.31 2.05 -9.45
N ILE A 205 -17.90 3.23 -9.58
CA ILE A 205 -17.24 4.50 -9.28
C ILE A 205 -17.21 4.70 -7.76
N LEU A 206 -16.01 4.90 -7.21
CA LEU A 206 -15.83 5.14 -5.78
C LEU A 206 -15.81 6.64 -5.45
N ASP A 207 -16.25 6.98 -4.24
CA ASP A 207 -16.09 8.31 -3.68
C ASP A 207 -14.61 8.51 -3.29
N ASN A 208 -13.96 9.51 -3.90
CA ASN A 208 -12.58 9.89 -3.62
C ASN A 208 -12.46 11.13 -2.72
N SER A 209 -13.56 11.60 -2.16
CA SER A 209 -13.53 12.70 -1.20
C SER A 209 -12.79 12.28 0.07
N THR A 210 -12.03 13.21 0.64
CA THR A 210 -11.40 13.03 1.95
C THR A 210 -12.49 12.92 3.02
N GLN A 211 -12.48 11.83 3.76
CA GLN A 211 -13.47 11.56 4.78
C GLN A 211 -12.92 11.98 6.15
N GLY A 212 -13.68 12.74 6.90
CA GLY A 212 -13.31 13.23 8.23
C GLY A 212 -13.31 14.75 8.33
N ARG A 213 -13.73 15.45 7.27
CA ARG A 213 -13.98 16.88 7.35
C ARG A 213 -15.14 17.13 8.31
N ASP A 214 -14.95 18.01 9.27
CA ASP A 214 -16.02 18.34 10.21
C ASP A 214 -17.23 18.92 9.46
N MET A 215 -18.44 18.50 9.86
CA MET A 215 -19.66 18.96 9.18
C MET A 215 -19.90 20.47 9.27
N ASP A 216 -19.22 21.13 10.19
CA ASP A 216 -19.35 22.57 10.44
C ASP A 216 -18.46 23.44 9.53
N GLY A 217 -17.66 22.84 8.64
CA GLY A 217 -16.92 23.55 7.57
C GLY A 217 -15.65 24.27 8.02
N GLU A 218 -15.25 24.17 9.26
CA GLU A 218 -13.99 24.74 9.73
C GLU A 218 -12.83 23.78 9.45
N GLU A 219 -11.88 24.23 8.60
CA GLU A 219 -10.80 23.41 8.04
C GLU A 219 -9.67 23.09 9.04
N ILE A 220 -9.68 23.69 10.23
CA ILE A 220 -8.51 23.74 11.12
C ILE A 220 -8.31 22.43 11.91
N ASP A 221 -9.35 21.60 12.08
CA ASP A 221 -9.30 20.35 12.86
C ASP A 221 -9.79 19.11 12.11
N ALA A 222 -9.85 19.15 10.79
CA ALA A 222 -10.33 18.01 10.00
C ALA A 222 -9.38 16.80 10.10
N ILE A 223 -9.84 15.76 10.76
CA ILE A 223 -9.12 14.49 10.86
C ILE A 223 -9.23 13.75 9.53
N ASP A 224 -8.10 13.46 8.90
CA ASP A 224 -8.06 12.71 7.65
C ASP A 224 -8.06 11.20 7.90
N TYR A 225 -9.20 10.55 7.73
CA TYR A 225 -9.36 9.11 7.78
C TYR A 225 -9.18 8.43 6.42
N GLY A 226 -8.67 9.15 5.42
CA GLY A 226 -8.51 8.64 4.05
C GLY A 226 -9.83 8.59 3.27
N ASN A 227 -9.74 8.08 2.04
CA ASN A 227 -10.88 7.88 1.15
C ASN A 227 -11.28 6.39 1.10
N GLU A 228 -12.27 6.03 0.27
CA GLU A 228 -12.76 4.65 0.14
C GLU A 228 -11.73 3.64 -0.36
N LEU A 229 -10.62 4.10 -0.97
CA LEU A 229 -9.57 3.22 -1.50
C LEU A 229 -8.88 2.38 -0.41
N LYS A 230 -8.81 2.87 0.83
CA LYS A 230 -8.27 2.11 1.97
C LYS A 230 -9.03 0.82 2.26
N ASN A 231 -10.30 0.73 1.79
CA ASN A 231 -11.14 -0.45 1.94
C ASN A 231 -10.87 -1.54 0.89
N LEU A 232 -10.01 -1.27 -0.11
CA LEU A 232 -9.64 -2.22 -1.14
C LEU A 232 -8.45 -3.08 -0.69
N ASN A 233 -8.46 -4.34 -1.10
CA ASN A 233 -7.32 -5.24 -0.92
C ASN A 233 -6.47 -5.27 -2.19
N PRO A 234 -5.23 -4.75 -2.19
CA PRO A 234 -4.37 -4.76 -3.38
C PRO A 234 -4.03 -6.15 -3.91
N ASP A 235 -4.03 -7.17 -3.04
CA ASP A 235 -3.76 -8.55 -3.46
C ASP A 235 -4.84 -9.12 -4.38
N ASP A 236 -6.04 -8.51 -4.38
CA ASP A 236 -7.13 -8.89 -5.28
C ASP A 236 -7.07 -8.19 -6.65
N PHE A 237 -6.15 -7.26 -6.87
CA PHE A 237 -6.03 -6.56 -8.13
C PHE A 237 -5.42 -7.47 -9.20
N GLU A 238 -5.98 -7.45 -10.40
CA GLU A 238 -5.39 -8.03 -11.60
C GLU A 238 -4.60 -6.97 -12.35
N THR A 239 -5.25 -5.82 -12.62
CA THR A 239 -4.63 -4.69 -13.31
C THR A 239 -5.11 -3.36 -12.74
N VAL A 240 -4.25 -2.34 -12.88
CA VAL A 240 -4.59 -0.94 -12.62
C VAL A 240 -4.25 -0.13 -13.86
N SER A 241 -5.26 0.42 -14.50
CA SER A 241 -5.12 1.22 -15.71
C SER A 241 -5.38 2.69 -15.42
N VAL A 242 -4.48 3.57 -15.89
CA VAL A 242 -4.63 5.02 -15.73
C VAL A 242 -5.04 5.64 -17.07
N LEU A 243 -6.27 6.16 -17.11
CA LEU A 243 -6.86 6.86 -18.24
C LEU A 243 -6.66 8.36 -18.08
N LYS A 244 -6.04 8.99 -19.07
CA LYS A 244 -5.65 10.41 -19.02
C LYS A 244 -6.66 11.28 -19.77
N GLY A 245 -7.23 12.29 -19.09
CA GLY A 245 -8.00 13.37 -19.69
C GLY A 245 -9.13 12.93 -20.62
N ALA A 246 -9.02 13.24 -21.92
CA ALA A 246 -10.08 13.00 -22.92
C ALA A 246 -10.56 11.54 -23.00
N ALA A 247 -9.67 10.56 -22.77
CA ALA A 247 -10.03 9.14 -22.75
C ALA A 247 -11.01 8.82 -21.61
N ALA A 248 -10.73 9.33 -20.41
CA ALA A 248 -11.60 9.17 -19.25
C ALA A 248 -12.93 9.91 -19.43
N THR A 249 -12.88 11.14 -20.01
CA THR A 249 -14.09 11.93 -20.29
C THR A 249 -15.00 11.25 -21.30
N ALA A 250 -14.46 10.64 -22.34
CA ALA A 250 -15.25 9.90 -23.33
C ALA A 250 -16.01 8.72 -22.73
N LEU A 251 -15.49 8.13 -21.64
CA LEU A 251 -16.05 6.91 -21.02
C LEU A 251 -16.90 7.19 -19.79
N TYR A 252 -16.56 8.23 -19.02
CA TYR A 252 -17.20 8.56 -17.74
C TYR A 252 -17.87 9.94 -17.74
N GLY A 253 -17.93 10.60 -18.91
CA GLY A 253 -18.51 11.94 -19.05
C GLY A 253 -17.72 12.98 -18.24
N SER A 254 -18.42 13.99 -17.74
CA SER A 254 -17.84 15.09 -16.96
C SER A 254 -17.09 14.64 -15.70
N ARG A 255 -17.46 13.49 -15.12
CA ARG A 255 -16.75 12.92 -13.95
C ARG A 255 -15.30 12.53 -14.28
N GLY A 256 -15.03 12.14 -15.54
CA GLY A 256 -13.69 11.75 -16.00
C GLY A 256 -12.79 12.91 -16.45
N LEU A 257 -13.18 14.17 -16.23
CA LEU A 257 -12.44 15.35 -16.70
C LEU A 257 -10.98 15.36 -16.25
N ASN A 258 -10.73 14.98 -15.01
CA ASN A 258 -9.40 14.91 -14.41
C ASN A 258 -8.69 13.56 -14.62
N GLY A 259 -9.27 12.68 -15.44
CA GLY A 259 -8.79 11.32 -15.66
C GLY A 259 -9.54 10.28 -14.82
N ALA A 260 -9.14 9.01 -14.99
CA ALA A 260 -9.69 7.89 -14.23
C ALA A 260 -8.59 6.85 -13.91
N VAL A 261 -8.65 6.30 -12.72
CA VAL A 261 -7.87 5.14 -12.31
C VAL A 261 -8.84 3.95 -12.27
N VAL A 262 -8.67 3.03 -13.21
CA VAL A 262 -9.53 1.86 -13.39
C VAL A 262 -8.83 0.64 -12.82
N ILE A 263 -9.43 0.02 -11.82
CA ILE A 263 -8.92 -1.16 -11.13
C ILE A 263 -9.79 -2.35 -11.54
N THR A 264 -9.15 -3.39 -12.03
CA THR A 264 -9.80 -4.67 -12.32
C THR A 264 -9.36 -5.69 -11.28
N THR A 265 -10.32 -6.38 -10.65
CA THR A 265 -10.00 -7.43 -9.68
C THR A 265 -9.81 -8.78 -10.36
N LYS A 266 -9.01 -9.63 -9.72
CA LYS A 266 -8.74 -11.00 -10.16
C LYS A 266 -10.03 -11.79 -10.35
N GLY A 267 -10.02 -12.65 -11.35
CA GLY A 267 -11.10 -13.59 -11.63
C GLY A 267 -10.59 -15.02 -11.73
N GLY A 268 -11.47 -15.99 -11.89
CA GLY A 268 -11.09 -17.40 -12.06
C GLY A 268 -10.33 -17.69 -13.35
N GLY A 269 -10.43 -16.80 -14.35
CA GLY A 269 -9.75 -16.95 -15.64
C GLY A 269 -10.15 -18.25 -16.36
N LYS A 270 -9.35 -18.64 -17.36
CA LYS A 270 -9.45 -19.96 -18.03
C LYS A 270 -8.62 -21.04 -17.33
N PHE A 271 -8.40 -20.91 -16.03
CA PHE A 271 -7.61 -21.86 -15.26
C PHE A 271 -8.38 -23.19 -15.16
N LYS A 272 -7.82 -24.25 -15.77
CA LYS A 272 -8.36 -25.60 -15.64
C LYS A 272 -7.88 -26.21 -14.33
N GLY A 273 -8.82 -26.43 -13.39
CA GLY A 273 -8.49 -27.01 -12.09
C GLY A 273 -8.76 -26.07 -10.92
N PHE A 274 -8.01 -26.24 -9.86
CA PHE A 274 -8.15 -25.56 -8.59
C PHE A 274 -6.78 -25.03 -8.13
N GLY A 275 -6.68 -23.77 -7.81
CA GLY A 275 -5.46 -23.13 -7.29
C GLY A 275 -5.74 -22.40 -5.99
N VAL A 276 -4.78 -22.49 -5.06
CA VAL A 276 -4.80 -21.75 -3.79
C VAL A 276 -3.52 -20.93 -3.72
N ASP A 277 -3.66 -19.64 -3.49
CA ASP A 277 -2.54 -18.73 -3.29
C ASP A 277 -2.62 -18.18 -1.85
N VAL A 278 -1.50 -18.21 -1.13
CA VAL A 278 -1.36 -17.65 0.21
C VAL A 278 -0.24 -16.63 0.20
N THR A 279 -0.58 -15.39 0.52
CA THR A 279 0.38 -14.29 0.60
C THR A 279 0.47 -13.77 2.02
N GLN A 280 1.68 -13.70 2.56
CA GLN A 280 1.96 -13.09 3.86
C GLN A 280 3.00 -12.01 3.68
N THR A 281 2.62 -10.76 3.98
CA THR A 281 3.54 -9.61 3.95
C THR A 281 3.76 -9.10 5.36
N LEU A 282 5.01 -8.89 5.73
CA LEU A 282 5.43 -8.28 6.98
C LEU A 282 6.27 -7.05 6.66
N GLY A 283 6.08 -5.98 7.39
CA GLY A 283 6.83 -4.75 7.21
C GLY A 283 7.17 -4.10 8.55
N ILE A 284 8.31 -3.42 8.57
CA ILE A 284 8.75 -2.57 9.67
C ILE A 284 8.98 -1.18 9.09
N ASP A 285 8.35 -0.19 9.69
CA ASP A 285 8.46 1.20 9.27
C ASP A 285 9.17 2.00 10.37
N TYR A 286 10.07 2.91 9.99
CA TYR A 286 10.74 3.80 10.92
C TYR A 286 10.98 5.18 10.31
N ALA A 287 10.90 6.21 11.12
CA ALA A 287 11.28 7.55 10.72
C ALA A 287 12.80 7.65 10.70
N TYR A 288 13.41 7.93 9.55
CA TYR A 288 14.86 7.94 9.39
C TYR A 288 15.45 9.32 9.10
N LYS A 289 14.60 10.29 8.75
CA LYS A 289 15.03 11.63 8.37
C LYS A 289 14.03 12.67 8.85
N GLN A 290 14.55 13.75 9.42
CA GLN A 290 13.79 14.95 9.76
C GLN A 290 14.19 16.10 8.84
N PRO A 291 13.35 17.17 8.71
CA PRO A 291 13.75 18.39 8.04
C PRO A 291 15.02 18.99 8.66
N SER A 292 15.82 19.64 7.84
CA SER A 292 16.97 20.40 8.34
C SER A 292 16.48 21.60 9.13
N ILE A 293 16.76 21.61 10.43
CA ILE A 293 16.53 22.74 11.33
C ILE A 293 17.84 23.43 11.63
N GLN A 294 17.78 24.71 11.94
CA GLN A 294 18.98 25.43 12.36
C GLN A 294 19.46 24.92 13.72
N THR A 295 20.77 24.70 13.86
CA THR A 295 21.42 24.18 15.05
C THR A 295 22.63 25.05 15.49
N VAL A 296 22.63 26.29 15.07
CA VAL A 296 23.72 27.25 15.38
C VAL A 296 23.33 28.14 16.55
N TYR A 297 22.07 28.61 16.56
CA TYR A 297 21.55 29.53 17.56
C TYR A 297 20.45 28.86 18.38
N GLY A 298 20.47 29.07 19.67
CA GLY A 298 19.49 28.52 20.60
C GLY A 298 18.23 29.37 20.73
N PRO A 299 17.37 29.05 21.71
CA PRO A 299 16.14 29.76 21.94
C PRO A 299 16.36 31.21 22.26
N GLY A 300 15.53 32.06 21.67
CA GLY A 300 15.58 33.52 21.83
C GLY A 300 14.59 34.19 20.90
N ALA A 301 14.22 35.40 21.23
CA ALA A 301 13.27 36.16 20.43
C ALA A 301 13.96 37.05 19.39
N ARG A 302 13.19 37.44 18.37
CA ARG A 302 13.61 38.34 17.34
C ARG A 302 14.05 39.69 17.95
N PRO A 303 15.21 40.27 17.53
CA PRO A 303 15.58 41.65 17.91
C PRO A 303 14.44 42.62 17.65
N GLY A 304 14.12 43.45 18.62
CA GLY A 304 13.07 44.49 18.53
C GLY A 304 11.67 44.09 18.98
N ARG A 305 11.42 42.83 19.36
CA ARG A 305 10.10 42.40 19.88
C ARG A 305 10.08 42.04 21.36
N ILE A 306 11.22 41.74 21.97
CA ILE A 306 11.28 41.42 23.40
C ILE A 306 12.42 42.24 24.03
N GLY A 307 12.05 43.01 25.04
CA GLY A 307 12.95 43.74 25.91
C GLY A 307 13.65 44.91 25.26
N TYR A 308 12.92 46.02 25.10
CA TYR A 308 13.60 47.28 25.23
C TYR A 308 14.20 47.31 26.64
N GLY A 309 15.54 47.24 26.73
CA GLY A 309 16.18 47.69 27.94
C GLY A 309 15.68 49.08 28.26
N GLU A 310 15.53 49.43 29.51
CA GLU A 310 14.95 50.72 29.97
C GLU A 310 15.56 51.97 29.31
N ASN A 311 16.59 51.85 28.46
CA ASN A 311 17.31 52.92 27.81
C ASN A 311 17.29 52.89 26.26
N GLY A 312 16.44 52.12 25.62
CA GLY A 312 16.23 52.19 24.16
C GLY A 312 17.42 51.69 23.29
N ASN A 313 18.46 51.14 23.87
CA ASN A 313 19.66 50.72 23.15
C ASN A 313 19.76 49.22 22.98
N THR A 314 20.09 48.86 21.78
CA THR A 314 20.64 47.58 21.24
C THR A 314 20.43 46.36 22.12
N TRP A 315 19.51 45.54 21.71
CA TRP A 315 19.31 44.20 22.27
C TRP A 315 20.60 43.35 22.14
N ILE A 316 21.14 42.94 23.26
CA ILE A 316 22.23 41.98 23.32
C ILE A 316 21.61 40.62 23.64
N PRO A 317 21.77 39.60 22.78
CA PRO A 317 21.27 38.27 23.08
C PRO A 317 21.92 37.78 24.39
N THR A 318 21.08 37.43 25.34
CA THR A 318 21.50 36.83 26.61
C THR A 318 20.74 35.53 26.81
N TYR A 319 21.28 34.66 27.65
CA TYR A 319 20.53 33.53 28.11
C TYR A 319 19.30 34.01 28.90
N TYR A 320 18.19 33.31 28.75
CA TYR A 320 17.12 33.44 29.73
C TYR A 320 17.65 33.01 31.10
N THR A 321 17.25 33.69 32.14
CA THR A 321 17.72 33.41 33.49
C THR A 321 16.56 33.14 34.41
N ASN A 322 16.76 32.18 35.33
CA ASN A 322 15.83 31.91 36.42
C ASN A 322 15.92 33.03 37.51
N ALA A 323 15.11 32.94 38.55
CA ALA A 323 15.11 33.89 39.66
C ALA A 323 16.47 34.02 40.40
N LYS A 324 17.37 33.08 40.19
CA LYS A 324 18.74 33.10 40.77
C LYS A 324 19.78 33.70 39.81
N GLY A 325 19.37 34.15 38.62
CA GLY A 325 20.26 34.67 37.60
C GLY A 325 21.05 33.60 36.82
N GLU A 326 20.66 32.33 36.90
CA GLU A 326 21.28 31.23 36.18
C GLU A 326 20.61 31.00 34.82
N PRO A 327 21.35 30.61 33.76
CA PRO A 327 20.76 30.27 32.47
C PRO A 327 19.65 29.21 32.59
N SER A 328 18.50 29.47 31.98
CA SER A 328 17.30 28.60 32.08
C SER A 328 16.51 28.58 30.77
N LEU A 329 15.89 27.45 30.44
CA LEU A 329 14.91 27.31 29.37
C LEU A 329 13.50 27.70 29.84
N ILE A 330 13.28 27.80 31.14
CA ILE A 330 11.97 28.14 31.71
C ILE A 330 11.63 29.59 31.33
N GLY A 331 10.54 29.78 30.58
CA GLY A 331 10.13 31.08 30.07
C GLY A 331 10.90 31.54 28.82
N ALA A 332 11.85 30.77 28.31
CA ALA A 332 12.54 31.08 27.08
C ALA A 332 11.60 31.05 25.87
N SER A 333 11.84 31.94 24.91
CA SER A 333 11.15 31.90 23.62
C SER A 333 11.57 30.64 22.85
N THR A 334 10.63 30.05 22.13
CA THR A 334 10.89 28.89 21.24
C THR A 334 11.50 29.30 19.90
N LEU A 335 11.64 30.59 19.60
CA LEU A 335 12.27 31.09 18.37
C LEU A 335 13.80 30.95 18.47
N GLY A 336 14.45 30.62 17.36
CA GLY A 336 15.89 30.37 17.29
C GLY A 336 16.73 31.66 17.07
N TRP A 337 16.49 32.73 17.82
CA TRP A 337 17.18 34.03 17.72
C TRP A 337 18.05 34.35 18.94
N GLY A 338 18.37 33.33 19.74
CA GLY A 338 19.20 33.49 20.94
C GLY A 338 20.68 33.45 20.66
N LEU A 339 21.46 33.13 21.71
CA LEU A 339 22.91 32.98 21.63
C LEU A 339 23.31 31.74 20.78
N PRO A 340 24.50 31.77 20.17
CA PRO A 340 25.08 30.56 19.60
C PRO A 340 25.15 29.44 20.64
N TYR A 341 24.90 28.21 20.20
CA TYR A 341 25.07 27.04 21.09
C TYR A 341 26.50 26.89 21.56
N ASP A 342 26.67 26.61 22.85
CA ASP A 342 27.94 26.33 23.52
C ASP A 342 27.74 25.21 24.54
N SER A 343 28.24 24.04 24.24
CA SER A 343 28.09 22.86 25.11
C SER A 343 28.82 22.94 26.44
N SER A 344 29.74 23.91 26.62
CA SER A 344 30.40 24.18 27.89
C SER A 344 29.50 24.91 28.90
N VAL A 345 28.43 25.55 28.41
CA VAL A 345 27.45 26.26 29.24
C VAL A 345 26.37 25.29 29.67
N MET A 346 26.14 25.21 30.98
CA MET A 346 25.05 24.44 31.56
C MET A 346 23.82 25.34 31.75
N ILE A 347 22.69 24.90 31.25
CA ILE A 347 21.42 25.60 31.32
C ILE A 347 20.39 24.76 32.10
N GLU A 348 19.53 25.41 32.86
CA GLU A 348 18.40 24.76 33.51
C GLU A 348 17.32 24.38 32.50
N ASP A 349 16.97 23.09 32.45
CA ASP A 349 15.92 22.54 31.62
C ASP A 349 14.53 22.81 32.23
N TYR A 350 13.47 22.46 31.52
CA TYR A 350 12.06 22.73 31.89
C TYR A 350 11.63 22.13 33.24
N ASP A 351 12.33 21.08 33.72
CA ASP A 351 12.07 20.42 35.02
C ASP A 351 13.15 20.73 36.08
N GLY A 352 13.99 21.74 35.86
CA GLY A 352 15.05 22.14 36.78
C GLY A 352 16.36 21.36 36.62
N ARG A 353 16.43 20.41 35.74
CA ARG A 353 17.63 19.62 35.42
C ARG A 353 18.68 20.49 34.72
N LYS A 354 19.95 20.33 35.04
CA LYS A 354 21.03 21.02 34.31
C LYS A 354 21.48 20.21 33.11
N VAL A 355 21.38 20.81 31.92
CA VAL A 355 21.72 20.21 30.62
C VAL A 355 22.69 21.10 29.87
N PRO A 356 23.54 20.57 28.98
CA PRO A 356 24.41 21.38 28.13
C PRO A 356 23.60 22.27 27.19
N TYR A 357 24.01 23.51 26.97
CA TYR A 357 23.43 24.40 25.96
C TYR A 357 23.85 23.96 24.55
N SER A 358 23.29 22.86 24.07
CA SER A 358 23.68 22.20 22.83
C SER A 358 22.43 21.58 22.16
N PRO A 359 22.27 21.71 20.85
CA PRO A 359 21.12 21.15 20.16
C PRO A 359 21.13 19.61 20.21
N ILE A 360 19.99 19.01 20.48
CA ILE A 360 19.80 17.57 20.45
C ILE A 360 19.61 17.13 19.01
N LYS A 361 20.49 16.26 18.55
CA LYS A 361 20.44 15.73 17.19
C LYS A 361 19.22 14.81 17.04
N ASN A 362 18.47 15.00 15.98
CA ASN A 362 17.31 14.13 15.62
C ASN A 362 16.17 14.11 16.65
N ASN A 363 16.06 15.13 17.49
CA ASN A 363 15.04 15.19 18.55
C ASN A 363 13.59 15.06 18.04
N MET A 364 13.30 15.49 16.80
CA MET A 364 12.01 15.29 16.16
C MET A 364 11.75 13.82 15.82
N LEU A 365 12.79 13.06 15.47
CA LEU A 365 12.65 11.62 15.19
C LEU A 365 12.34 10.82 16.46
N ASP A 366 12.74 11.31 17.62
CA ASP A 366 12.45 10.67 18.91
C ASP A 366 10.97 10.75 19.30
N MET A 367 10.16 11.55 18.59
CA MET A 367 8.71 11.57 18.75
C MET A 367 8.00 10.40 18.04
N TYR A 368 8.70 9.66 17.20
CA TYR A 368 8.18 8.50 16.48
C TYR A 368 8.59 7.18 17.15
N GLN A 369 7.88 6.14 16.82
CA GLN A 369 8.15 4.76 17.22
C GLN A 369 8.43 3.88 16.00
N LEU A 370 8.86 2.64 16.24
CA LEU A 370 8.88 1.63 15.20
C LEU A 370 7.44 1.24 14.84
N GLY A 371 7.08 1.39 13.58
CA GLY A 371 5.85 0.88 13.01
C GLY A 371 5.99 -0.60 12.65
N PHE A 372 4.88 -1.31 12.70
CA PHE A 372 4.81 -2.70 12.28
C PHE A 372 3.53 -2.93 11.48
N ASN A 373 3.67 -3.57 10.33
CA ASN A 373 2.53 -3.88 9.50
C ASN A 373 2.54 -5.35 9.09
N THR A 374 1.35 -5.92 8.93
CA THR A 374 1.14 -7.28 8.44
C THR A 374 -0.06 -7.30 7.51
N ASN A 375 0.05 -8.07 6.44
CA ASN A 375 -1.05 -8.36 5.54
C ASN A 375 -1.03 -9.85 5.21
N THR A 376 -2.13 -10.54 5.51
CA THR A 376 -2.32 -11.96 5.18
C THR A 376 -3.46 -12.04 4.18
N ASN A 377 -3.22 -12.68 3.04
CA ASN A 377 -4.22 -12.92 2.03
C ASN A 377 -4.25 -14.39 1.64
N VAL A 378 -5.42 -14.97 1.58
CA VAL A 378 -5.65 -16.33 1.07
C VAL A 378 -6.65 -16.22 -0.05
N SER A 379 -6.29 -16.68 -1.24
CA SER A 379 -7.19 -16.71 -2.36
C SER A 379 -7.29 -18.10 -2.98
N VAL A 380 -8.45 -18.37 -3.53
CA VAL A 380 -8.80 -19.61 -4.20
C VAL A 380 -9.38 -19.27 -5.55
N ARG A 381 -8.87 -19.90 -6.59
CA ARG A 381 -9.40 -19.75 -7.95
C ARG A 381 -9.57 -21.09 -8.61
N GLY A 382 -10.53 -21.19 -9.49
CA GLY A 382 -10.76 -22.40 -10.22
C GLY A 382 -11.76 -22.21 -11.35
N GLY A 383 -11.89 -23.24 -12.17
CA GLY A 383 -12.86 -23.20 -13.23
C GLY A 383 -12.67 -24.26 -14.31
N ASN A 384 -13.46 -24.11 -15.34
CA ASN A 384 -13.42 -24.86 -16.59
C ASN A 384 -13.75 -23.93 -17.77
N GLU A 385 -14.01 -24.47 -18.93
CA GLU A 385 -14.30 -23.68 -20.14
C GLU A 385 -15.59 -22.85 -20.04
N LYS A 386 -16.54 -23.26 -19.16
CA LYS A 386 -17.84 -22.59 -19.01
C LYS A 386 -17.98 -21.81 -17.72
N THR A 387 -17.29 -22.20 -16.65
CA THR A 387 -17.45 -21.61 -15.33
C THR A 387 -16.10 -21.24 -14.77
N SER A 388 -16.01 -20.06 -14.18
CA SER A 388 -14.83 -19.66 -13.41
C SER A 388 -15.24 -19.04 -12.08
N PHE A 389 -14.41 -19.19 -11.07
CA PHE A 389 -14.61 -18.54 -9.78
C PHE A 389 -13.28 -18.08 -9.18
N TYR A 390 -13.36 -17.03 -8.40
CA TYR A 390 -12.32 -16.50 -7.54
C TYR A 390 -12.90 -16.14 -6.18
N SER A 391 -12.20 -16.44 -5.12
CA SER A 391 -12.56 -16.00 -3.78
C SER A 391 -11.31 -15.68 -2.99
N SER A 392 -11.34 -14.60 -2.21
CA SER A 392 -10.24 -14.23 -1.33
C SER A 392 -10.73 -13.78 0.05
N VAL A 393 -9.88 -13.97 1.04
CA VAL A 393 -10.02 -13.42 2.39
C VAL A 393 -8.70 -12.77 2.76
N SER A 394 -8.75 -11.53 3.24
CA SER A 394 -7.56 -10.84 3.71
C SER A 394 -7.74 -10.20 5.07
N TYR A 395 -6.65 -10.16 5.83
CA TYR A 395 -6.53 -9.42 7.07
C TYR A 395 -5.28 -8.55 7.04
N LYS A 396 -5.46 -7.25 7.27
CA LYS A 396 -4.37 -6.28 7.37
C LYS A 396 -4.40 -5.60 8.72
N LYS A 397 -3.23 -5.51 9.35
CA LYS A 397 -3.03 -4.74 10.59
C LYS A 397 -1.78 -3.89 10.46
N VAL A 398 -1.91 -2.63 10.85
CA VAL A 398 -0.80 -1.67 10.86
C VAL A 398 -0.78 -0.92 12.19
N ASN A 399 0.38 -0.89 12.82
CA ASN A 399 0.73 0.03 13.89
C ASN A 399 1.71 1.04 13.28
N ALA A 400 1.34 2.31 13.26
CA ALA A 400 2.13 3.34 12.59
C ALA A 400 3.40 3.73 13.34
N THR A 401 4.23 4.53 12.68
CA THR A 401 5.37 5.20 13.33
C THR A 401 4.93 6.28 14.31
N THR A 402 3.78 6.93 14.08
CA THR A 402 3.15 7.78 15.11
C THR A 402 2.53 6.91 16.18
N PRO A 403 2.83 7.12 17.47
CA PRO A 403 2.25 6.34 18.55
C PRO A 403 0.73 6.40 18.54
N ASN A 404 0.08 5.29 18.94
CA ASN A 404 -1.37 5.13 19.04
C ASN A 404 -2.17 5.26 17.72
N ASN A 405 -1.50 5.45 16.57
CA ASN A 405 -2.12 5.44 15.25
C ASN A 405 -2.13 4.01 14.71
N THR A 406 -3.32 3.46 14.46
CA THR A 406 -3.46 2.06 14.03
C THR A 406 -4.52 1.90 12.95
N PHE A 407 -4.37 0.84 12.15
CA PHE A 407 -5.33 0.46 11.12
C PHE A 407 -5.53 -1.05 11.12
N GLU A 408 -6.79 -1.47 11.04
CA GLU A 408 -7.16 -2.87 10.81
C GLU A 408 -8.17 -2.96 9.66
N ARG A 409 -8.04 -3.99 8.82
CA ARG A 409 -8.99 -4.28 7.76
C ARG A 409 -9.19 -5.77 7.59
N TYR A 410 -10.44 -6.19 7.50
CA TYR A 410 -10.87 -7.47 6.96
C TYR A 410 -11.50 -7.24 5.62
N ALA A 411 -11.09 -7.98 4.59
CA ALA A 411 -11.73 -7.90 3.29
C ALA A 411 -12.01 -9.31 2.75
N PHE A 412 -13.08 -9.40 1.97
CA PHE A 412 -13.54 -10.63 1.35
C PHE A 412 -14.05 -10.31 -0.05
N LEU A 413 -13.65 -11.10 -1.03
CA LEU A 413 -14.12 -11.01 -2.41
C LEU A 413 -14.55 -12.39 -2.90
N VAL A 414 -15.73 -12.45 -3.51
CA VAL A 414 -16.18 -13.60 -4.30
C VAL A 414 -16.57 -13.10 -5.67
N LYS A 415 -16.08 -13.76 -6.71
CA LYS A 415 -16.38 -13.45 -8.10
C LYS A 415 -16.58 -14.75 -8.87
N GLY A 416 -17.67 -14.86 -9.59
CA GLY A 416 -17.97 -16.02 -10.41
C GLY A 416 -18.48 -15.60 -11.78
N SER A 417 -18.18 -16.42 -12.79
CA SER A 417 -18.76 -16.26 -14.12
C SER A 417 -19.21 -17.61 -14.67
N HIS A 418 -20.30 -17.62 -15.42
CA HIS A 418 -20.82 -18.81 -16.06
C HIS A 418 -21.33 -18.52 -17.46
N LYS A 419 -20.88 -19.31 -18.42
CA LYS A 419 -21.34 -19.30 -19.79
C LYS A 419 -22.56 -20.19 -19.90
N ILE A 420 -23.78 -19.59 -19.85
CA ILE A 420 -25.05 -20.30 -19.92
C ILE A 420 -25.22 -20.96 -21.30
N SER A 421 -24.83 -20.24 -22.35
CA SER A 421 -24.84 -20.71 -23.73
C SER A 421 -23.76 -20.00 -24.54
N ASP A 422 -23.60 -20.34 -25.82
CA ASP A 422 -22.66 -19.62 -26.71
C ASP A 422 -23.08 -18.16 -26.97
N ARG A 423 -24.26 -17.77 -26.49
CA ARG A 423 -24.80 -16.43 -26.66
C ARG A 423 -24.98 -15.66 -25.36
N VAL A 424 -24.96 -16.31 -24.21
CA VAL A 424 -25.27 -15.68 -22.92
C VAL A 424 -24.20 -16.04 -21.88
N ASP A 425 -23.54 -15.04 -21.35
CA ASP A 425 -22.63 -15.12 -20.23
C ASP A 425 -23.16 -14.29 -19.06
N VAL A 426 -23.03 -14.80 -17.85
CA VAL A 426 -23.37 -14.10 -16.61
C VAL A 426 -22.17 -14.07 -15.69
N ALA A 427 -21.88 -12.92 -15.10
CA ALA A 427 -20.89 -12.78 -14.06
C ALA A 427 -21.50 -12.07 -12.85
N ALA A 428 -21.10 -12.50 -11.67
CA ALA A 428 -21.49 -11.86 -10.42
C ALA A 428 -20.29 -11.76 -9.48
N SER A 429 -20.23 -10.68 -8.73
CA SER A 429 -19.24 -10.53 -7.66
C SER A 429 -19.84 -9.82 -6.46
N VAL A 430 -19.27 -10.10 -5.30
CA VAL A 430 -19.52 -9.37 -4.06
C VAL A 430 -18.20 -9.12 -3.38
N SER A 431 -17.87 -7.87 -3.15
CA SER A 431 -16.78 -7.48 -2.28
C SER A 431 -17.33 -6.93 -0.96
N PHE A 432 -16.67 -7.32 0.12
CA PHE A 432 -16.95 -6.86 1.48
C PHE A 432 -15.65 -6.38 2.10
N ALA A 433 -15.69 -5.25 2.80
CA ALA A 433 -14.59 -4.79 3.63
C ALA A 433 -15.11 -4.22 4.96
N ASN A 434 -14.37 -4.47 6.02
CA ASN A 434 -14.55 -3.82 7.30
C ASN A 434 -13.22 -3.27 7.75
N SER A 435 -13.09 -1.94 7.84
CA SER A 435 -11.88 -1.25 8.22
C SER A 435 -12.08 -0.41 9.48
N LYS A 436 -11.01 -0.28 10.25
CA LYS A 436 -10.97 0.44 11.52
C LYS A 436 -9.70 1.30 11.60
N PRO A 437 -9.68 2.47 10.94
CA PRO A 437 -8.68 3.48 11.23
C PRO A 437 -8.92 4.06 12.63
N ARG A 438 -7.84 4.21 13.40
CA ARG A 438 -7.87 4.76 14.76
C ARG A 438 -6.80 5.81 14.92
N ASN A 439 -7.18 6.94 15.53
CA ASN A 439 -6.28 8.05 15.85
C ASN A 439 -5.43 8.47 14.65
N ALA A 440 -6.06 9.10 13.64
CA ALA A 440 -5.34 9.66 12.50
C ALA A 440 -4.18 10.54 12.99
N ALA A 441 -3.03 10.41 12.34
CA ALA A 441 -1.83 11.10 12.78
C ALA A 441 -2.05 12.61 12.70
N ARG A 442 -1.65 13.33 13.75
CA ARG A 442 -1.45 14.78 13.69
C ARG A 442 0.00 15.04 13.29
N ALA A 443 0.23 16.10 12.54
CA ALA A 443 1.56 16.45 12.07
C ALA A 443 2.49 16.74 13.25
N VAL A 444 3.44 15.84 13.51
CA VAL A 444 4.47 16.05 14.55
C VAL A 444 5.22 17.36 14.32
N GLY A 445 5.46 17.72 13.04
CA GLY A 445 6.14 18.94 12.65
C GLY A 445 5.45 20.20 13.17
N GLU A 446 4.14 20.26 13.16
CA GLU A 446 3.39 21.43 13.64
C GLU A 446 3.68 21.70 15.13
N TYR A 447 3.57 20.68 15.97
CA TYR A 447 3.89 20.83 17.40
C TYR A 447 5.36 21.17 17.62
N PHE A 448 6.25 20.59 16.83
CA PHE A 448 7.67 20.81 16.95
C PHE A 448 8.08 22.24 16.57
N TYR A 449 7.56 22.76 15.44
CA TYR A 449 7.91 24.10 14.96
C TYR A 449 7.24 25.24 15.72
N GLN A 450 6.06 24.99 16.27
CA GLN A 450 5.30 26.03 16.98
C GLN A 450 5.66 26.16 18.46
N GLY A 451 6.28 25.17 19.06
CA GLY A 451 6.44 25.19 20.51
C GLY A 451 7.69 24.50 21.07
N LEU A 452 8.52 23.91 20.21
CA LEU A 452 9.69 23.16 20.68
C LEU A 452 10.98 23.73 20.06
N THR A 453 12.07 23.66 20.84
CA THR A 453 13.39 24.12 20.39
C THR A 453 14.27 22.90 20.08
N PRO A 454 15.40 23.08 19.37
CA PRO A 454 16.39 22.02 19.21
C PRO A 454 16.96 21.48 20.53
N LEU A 455 16.76 22.16 21.66
CA LEU A 455 17.14 21.70 23.00
C LEU A 455 16.11 20.77 23.64
N TYR A 456 14.91 20.66 23.07
CA TYR A 456 13.86 19.83 23.63
C TYR A 456 14.19 18.34 23.48
N ASP A 457 14.29 17.63 24.60
CA ASP A 457 14.49 16.18 24.65
C ASP A 457 13.15 15.43 24.57
N ALA A 458 12.72 15.12 23.34
CA ALA A 458 11.43 14.47 23.09
C ALA A 458 11.31 13.11 23.77
N LYS A 459 12.41 12.38 23.88
CA LYS A 459 12.43 11.06 24.52
C LYS A 459 12.32 11.18 26.04
N TYR A 460 12.98 12.15 26.63
CA TYR A 460 12.94 12.39 28.06
C TYR A 460 11.59 12.92 28.51
N TYR A 461 10.95 13.81 27.73
CA TYR A 461 9.67 14.43 28.07
C TYR A 461 8.44 13.65 27.59
N ARG A 462 8.62 12.44 27.04
CA ARG A 462 7.54 11.60 26.50
C ARG A 462 6.36 11.37 27.45
N ASP A 463 6.64 11.22 28.74
CA ASP A 463 5.69 10.90 29.81
C ASP A 463 5.52 12.01 30.86
N LYS A 464 6.09 13.21 30.59
CA LYS A 464 6.12 14.33 31.55
C LYS A 464 5.15 15.42 31.18
N TYR A 465 3.88 15.10 31.18
CA TYR A 465 2.82 16.03 30.77
C TYR A 465 1.61 16.05 31.72
N LEU A 466 1.48 15.09 32.63
CA LEU A 466 0.34 14.98 33.55
C LEU A 466 0.57 15.77 34.84
N SER A 467 -0.51 16.36 35.35
CA SER A 467 -0.61 16.87 36.70
C SER A 467 -0.82 15.72 37.72
N GLU A 468 -0.62 15.99 39.00
CA GLU A 468 -0.90 15.01 40.08
C GLU A 468 -2.39 14.67 40.19
N GLN A 469 -3.29 15.58 39.78
CA GLN A 469 -4.71 15.39 39.79
C GLN A 469 -5.30 14.89 38.48
N GLY A 470 -4.46 14.56 37.47
CA GLY A 470 -4.87 14.27 36.11
C GLY A 470 -4.98 15.53 35.26
N GLY A 471 -5.23 15.37 33.97
CA GLY A 471 -5.17 16.46 33.01
C GLY A 471 -3.73 16.87 32.65
N ILE A 472 -3.59 17.99 31.95
CA ILE A 472 -2.28 18.52 31.57
C ILE A 472 -1.69 19.30 32.74
N ALA A 473 -0.39 19.13 32.99
CA ALA A 473 0.33 19.82 34.07
C ALA A 473 0.26 21.35 33.90
N ARG A 474 -0.05 22.04 35.00
CA ARG A 474 -0.27 23.48 35.10
C ARG A 474 0.65 24.10 36.17
N SER A 475 0.54 25.42 36.35
CA SER A 475 1.29 26.13 37.40
C SER A 475 1.09 25.47 38.75
N GLY A 476 2.19 25.14 39.43
CA GLY A 476 2.21 24.39 40.69
C GLY A 476 2.51 22.90 40.58
N ASP A 477 2.35 22.30 39.40
CA ASP A 477 2.68 20.89 39.15
C ASP A 477 4.17 20.70 38.84
N THR A 478 4.67 19.48 39.04
CA THR A 478 6.09 19.12 38.77
C THR A 478 6.52 19.42 37.32
N TYR A 479 5.63 19.23 36.34
CA TYR A 479 5.92 19.44 34.94
C TYR A 479 5.27 20.72 34.37
N ALA A 480 5.01 21.70 35.22
CA ALA A 480 4.38 22.97 34.84
C ALA A 480 5.10 23.69 33.69
N ASN A 481 6.42 23.71 33.74
CA ASN A 481 7.27 24.45 32.81
C ASN A 481 7.61 23.71 31.51
N VAL A 482 7.21 22.44 31.36
CA VAL A 482 7.34 21.72 30.10
C VAL A 482 6.50 22.45 29.03
N PRO A 483 7.01 22.67 27.81
CA PRO A 483 6.30 23.40 26.78
C PRO A 483 4.88 22.88 26.55
N GLU A 484 3.91 23.78 26.46
CA GLU A 484 2.50 23.42 26.33
C GLU A 484 2.21 22.59 25.07
N SER A 485 2.89 22.90 23.97
CA SER A 485 2.84 22.11 22.74
C SER A 485 3.24 20.66 22.94
N SER A 486 4.29 20.42 23.74
CA SER A 486 4.72 19.06 24.10
C SER A 486 3.70 18.34 24.99
N LYS A 487 3.25 19.01 26.06
CA LYS A 487 2.26 18.45 26.97
C LYS A 487 0.96 18.09 26.26
N SER A 488 0.45 19.00 25.44
CA SER A 488 -0.75 18.80 24.63
C SER A 488 -0.58 17.68 23.61
N TYR A 489 0.56 17.61 22.93
CA TYR A 489 0.82 16.55 21.96
C TYR A 489 0.79 15.17 22.61
N TRP A 490 1.55 14.96 23.70
CA TRP A 490 1.64 13.66 24.35
C TRP A 490 0.34 13.28 25.09
N PHE A 491 -0.32 14.28 25.69
CA PHE A 491 -1.64 14.06 26.29
C PHE A 491 -2.65 13.56 25.25
N ASN A 492 -2.69 14.22 24.08
CA ASN A 492 -3.59 13.86 23.01
C ASN A 492 -3.26 12.48 22.44
N ILE A 493 -1.99 12.17 22.22
CA ILE A 493 -1.55 10.86 21.71
C ILE A 493 -2.01 9.73 22.64
N ASP A 494 -1.89 9.92 23.96
CA ASP A 494 -2.18 8.87 24.94
C ASP A 494 -3.66 8.77 25.31
N ASN A 495 -4.41 9.87 25.27
CA ASN A 495 -5.75 9.97 25.84
C ASN A 495 -6.86 10.22 24.82
N MET A 496 -6.55 10.47 23.56
CA MET A 496 -7.55 10.51 22.51
C MET A 496 -7.86 9.11 22.00
N ASP A 497 -9.15 8.83 21.80
CA ASP A 497 -9.61 7.57 21.22
C ASP A 497 -10.61 7.85 20.10
N TYR A 498 -10.07 8.17 18.92
CA TYR A 498 -10.85 8.44 17.72
C TYR A 498 -10.94 7.18 16.88
N ASN A 499 -12.07 6.51 16.97
CA ASN A 499 -12.35 5.27 16.27
C ASN A 499 -13.32 5.52 15.12
N ARG A 500 -12.94 5.12 13.94
CA ARG A 500 -13.83 5.06 12.79
C ARG A 500 -13.94 3.63 12.30
N LYS A 501 -15.15 3.12 12.20
CA LYS A 501 -15.45 1.82 11.63
C LYS A 501 -16.19 2.02 10.32
N GLU A 502 -15.67 1.46 9.26
CA GLU A 502 -16.31 1.46 7.94
C GLU A 502 -16.63 0.03 7.52
N THR A 503 -17.87 -0.16 7.07
CA THR A 503 -18.31 -1.42 6.46
C THR A 503 -18.78 -1.13 5.05
N VAL A 504 -18.17 -1.81 4.10
CA VAL A 504 -18.41 -1.60 2.67
C VAL A 504 -18.88 -2.89 2.04
N VAL A 505 -19.93 -2.82 1.22
CA VAL A 505 -20.46 -3.95 0.45
C VAL A 505 -20.69 -3.51 -0.97
N ARG A 506 -20.12 -4.23 -1.95
CA ARG A 506 -20.24 -3.93 -3.38
C ARG A 506 -20.64 -5.18 -4.16
N PRO A 507 -21.93 -5.45 -4.33
CA PRO A 507 -22.41 -6.46 -5.27
C PRO A 507 -22.39 -5.92 -6.69
N ILE A 508 -22.04 -6.77 -7.65
CA ILE A 508 -22.06 -6.50 -9.09
C ILE A 508 -22.69 -7.70 -9.79
N LEU A 509 -23.61 -7.45 -10.73
CA LEU A 509 -24.16 -8.43 -11.63
C LEU A 509 -23.99 -7.95 -13.06
N GLU A 510 -23.45 -8.80 -13.90
CA GLU A 510 -23.22 -8.53 -15.32
C GLU A 510 -23.83 -9.63 -16.18
N VAL A 511 -24.51 -9.25 -17.23
CA VAL A 511 -25.08 -10.16 -18.23
C VAL A 511 -24.65 -9.72 -19.62
N ASN A 512 -23.97 -10.59 -20.34
CA ASN A 512 -23.56 -10.38 -21.73
C ASN A 512 -24.39 -11.25 -22.66
N VAL A 513 -24.97 -10.64 -23.67
CA VAL A 513 -25.83 -11.34 -24.67
C VAL A 513 -25.29 -11.06 -26.07
N LYS A 514 -24.89 -12.09 -26.77
CA LYS A 514 -24.58 -12.05 -28.21
C LYS A 514 -25.89 -12.21 -28.99
N ILE A 515 -26.49 -11.09 -29.41
CA ILE A 515 -27.77 -11.08 -30.16
C ILE A 515 -27.54 -11.59 -31.59
N ALA A 516 -26.47 -11.07 -32.23
CA ALA A 516 -25.98 -11.49 -33.54
C ALA A 516 -24.45 -11.40 -33.56
N ASP A 517 -23.79 -11.86 -34.62
CA ASP A 517 -22.32 -11.78 -34.72
C ASP A 517 -21.82 -10.34 -34.71
N TRP A 518 -22.63 -9.41 -35.17
CA TRP A 518 -22.34 -7.98 -35.23
C TRP A 518 -23.03 -7.15 -34.12
N VAL A 519 -23.86 -7.78 -33.24
CA VAL A 519 -24.57 -7.09 -32.14
C VAL A 519 -24.38 -7.81 -30.82
N ARG A 520 -23.85 -7.12 -29.84
CA ARG A 520 -23.78 -7.60 -28.45
C ARG A 520 -24.43 -6.61 -27.51
N PHE A 521 -25.10 -7.13 -26.50
CA PHE A 521 -25.66 -6.35 -25.40
C PHE A 521 -24.96 -6.73 -24.11
N LYS A 522 -24.56 -5.73 -23.34
CA LYS A 522 -24.06 -5.87 -21.97
C LYS A 522 -25.00 -5.13 -21.03
N GLY A 523 -25.59 -5.85 -20.07
CA GLY A 523 -26.31 -5.29 -18.94
C GLY A 523 -25.48 -5.41 -17.67
N GLU A 524 -25.43 -4.36 -16.87
CA GLU A 524 -24.72 -4.33 -15.60
C GLU A 524 -25.55 -3.64 -14.53
N GLY A 525 -25.62 -4.24 -13.35
CA GLY A 525 -26.16 -3.63 -12.14
C GLY A 525 -25.14 -3.71 -11.03
N ASN A 526 -24.86 -2.60 -10.36
CA ASN A 526 -23.96 -2.57 -9.22
C ASN A 526 -24.47 -1.64 -8.11
N MET A 527 -23.97 -1.87 -6.90
CA MET A 527 -24.24 -1.03 -5.75
C MET A 527 -22.93 -0.80 -4.98
N ASN A 528 -22.73 0.41 -4.48
CA ASN A 528 -21.72 0.74 -3.48
C ASN A 528 -22.44 1.17 -2.21
N TYR A 529 -22.43 0.31 -1.20
CA TYR A 529 -22.99 0.56 0.12
C TYR A 529 -21.86 0.75 1.13
N VAL A 530 -21.84 1.92 1.80
CA VAL A 530 -20.84 2.27 2.81
C VAL A 530 -21.55 2.71 4.08
N TYR A 531 -21.36 1.95 5.16
CA TYR A 531 -21.78 2.33 6.49
C TYR A 531 -20.58 2.77 7.32
N ILE A 532 -20.66 3.95 7.91
CA ILE A 532 -19.62 4.56 8.72
C ILE A 532 -20.16 4.78 10.14
N ARG A 533 -19.40 4.34 11.13
CA ARG A 533 -19.59 4.69 12.53
C ARG A 533 -18.31 5.32 13.06
N GLU A 534 -18.42 6.55 13.52
CA GLU A 534 -17.34 7.32 14.11
C GLU A 534 -17.62 7.58 15.58
N GLU A 535 -16.67 7.25 16.43
CA GLU A 535 -16.77 7.39 17.88
C GLU A 535 -15.51 8.07 18.39
N ASN A 536 -15.62 9.31 18.81
CA ASN A 536 -14.52 10.13 19.29
C ASN A 536 -14.67 10.33 20.80
N LYS A 537 -13.61 9.99 21.51
CA LYS A 537 -13.50 10.16 22.95
C LYS A 537 -12.28 11.00 23.25
N GLU A 538 -12.49 12.10 23.92
CA GLU A 538 -11.45 12.99 24.38
C GLU A 538 -11.51 13.10 25.89
N LEU A 539 -10.41 12.85 26.56
CA LEU A 539 -10.28 13.25 27.97
C LEU A 539 -10.08 14.77 28.04
N GLY A 540 -10.73 15.39 29.00
CA GLY A 540 -10.50 16.80 29.26
C GLY A 540 -9.07 17.06 29.74
N THR A 541 -8.56 18.24 29.42
CA THR A 541 -7.20 18.68 29.79
C THR A 541 -7.16 19.39 31.14
N GLY A 542 -8.33 19.55 31.77
CA GLY A 542 -8.49 20.21 33.10
C GLY A 542 -8.05 19.33 34.25
N VAL A 543 -8.25 19.84 35.46
CA VAL A 543 -8.07 19.08 36.71
C VAL A 543 -9.00 17.88 36.68
N ALA A 544 -8.47 16.71 36.99
CA ALA A 544 -9.21 15.44 36.97
C ALA A 544 -9.95 15.17 35.63
N TYR A 545 -9.38 15.60 34.53
CA TYR A 545 -9.92 15.42 33.15
C TYR A 545 -11.26 16.14 32.93
N GLU A 546 -11.51 17.23 33.59
CA GLU A 546 -12.69 18.06 33.33
C GLU A 546 -12.68 18.61 31.89
N GLY A 547 -13.88 18.73 31.31
CA GLY A 547 -14.06 19.23 29.95
C GLY A 547 -13.83 18.18 28.84
N GLY A 548 -13.91 16.89 29.17
CA GLY A 548 -13.86 15.81 28.18
C GLY A 548 -15.04 15.85 27.21
N ASN A 549 -14.86 15.29 26.03
CA ASN A 549 -15.85 15.26 24.95
C ASN A 549 -16.10 13.83 24.46
N TYR A 550 -17.36 13.52 24.15
CA TYR A 550 -17.78 12.29 23.50
C TYR A 550 -18.68 12.60 22.31
N LYS A 551 -18.24 12.18 21.11
CA LYS A 551 -19.00 12.35 19.88
C LYS A 551 -19.23 10.98 19.23
N LEU A 552 -20.47 10.68 18.87
CA LEU A 552 -20.86 9.52 18.10
C LEU A 552 -21.59 9.97 16.83
N ALA A 553 -21.05 9.62 15.68
CA ALA A 553 -21.68 9.87 14.39
C ALA A 553 -21.88 8.57 13.62
N GLN A 554 -22.98 8.47 12.85
CA GLN A 554 -23.27 7.37 11.97
C GLN A 554 -23.72 7.91 10.63
N GLN A 555 -23.17 7.36 9.56
CA GLN A 555 -23.49 7.75 8.20
C GLN A 555 -23.64 6.52 7.31
N THR A 556 -24.61 6.56 6.42
CA THR A 556 -24.77 5.57 5.35
C THR A 556 -24.69 6.29 4.01
N LYS A 557 -23.88 5.75 3.11
CA LYS A 557 -23.81 6.20 1.72
C LYS A 557 -24.21 5.02 0.84
N GLU A 558 -25.12 5.25 -0.08
CA GLU A 558 -25.57 4.24 -1.05
C GLU A 558 -25.56 4.84 -2.45
N GLN A 559 -24.95 4.11 -3.36
CA GLN A 559 -24.99 4.44 -4.79
C GLN A 559 -25.34 3.16 -5.55
N THR A 560 -26.46 3.17 -6.27
CA THR A 560 -26.87 2.07 -7.14
C THR A 560 -26.80 2.53 -8.59
N THR A 561 -26.25 1.68 -9.46
CA THR A 561 -26.07 1.98 -10.88
C THR A 561 -26.59 0.82 -11.71
N PHE A 562 -27.35 1.13 -12.74
CA PHE A 562 -27.73 0.20 -13.80
C PHE A 562 -27.27 0.76 -15.14
N ALA A 563 -26.58 -0.07 -15.92
CA ALA A 563 -26.06 0.31 -17.23
C ALA A 563 -26.43 -0.75 -18.28
N GLY A 564 -26.82 -0.29 -19.46
CA GLY A 564 -27.05 -1.14 -20.64
C GLY A 564 -26.20 -0.60 -21.80
N THR A 565 -25.37 -1.45 -22.38
CA THR A 565 -24.51 -1.09 -23.51
C THR A 565 -24.79 -1.97 -24.69
N LEU A 566 -25.09 -1.37 -25.85
CA LEU A 566 -25.23 -2.07 -27.12
C LEU A 566 -23.96 -1.84 -27.94
N LEU A 567 -23.26 -2.91 -28.26
CA LEU A 567 -22.04 -2.88 -29.07
C LEU A 567 -22.35 -3.37 -30.49
N LEU A 568 -22.12 -2.50 -31.47
CA LEU A 568 -22.20 -2.81 -32.88
C LEU A 568 -20.79 -3.03 -33.42
N ILE A 569 -20.52 -4.20 -33.99
CA ILE A 569 -19.20 -4.59 -34.52
C ILE A 569 -19.33 -4.66 -36.05
N LYS A 570 -18.68 -3.74 -36.75
CA LYS A 570 -18.52 -3.82 -38.19
C LYS A 570 -17.38 -4.80 -38.50
N GLN A 571 -17.69 -5.87 -39.22
CA GLN A 571 -16.69 -6.76 -39.82
C GLN A 571 -16.00 -6.08 -40.98
#